data_c3db581de4a749053d1ebcf7ec93a9d9
#
_entry.id   c3db581de4a749053d1ebcf7ec93a9d9
#
_cell.length_a   1.000
_cell.length_b   1.000
_cell.length_c   1.000
_cell.angle_alpha   90.00
_cell.angle_beta   90.00
_cell.angle_gamma   90.00
#
_symmetry.space_group_name_H-M   'P 1'
#
loop_
_entity.id
_entity.type
_entity.pdbx_description
1 polymer ?
#
loop_
_entity_poly.entity_id
_entity_poly.type
_entity_poly.pdbx_seq_one_letter_code
_entity_poly.pdbx_strand_id
1 'polypeptide(L)'
;MKQIVLERPGSLVVSEADVPSPGPHEALLRVHRVGVCGTDFHAFHGRQAFFTYPRIMGHELAAEIVKVPANDRGLNVGDRCTVEPYLNCGQCRPCREGHYNNCEDIRVMGVHTDGGMREFVPVPLDHVYKSSRLSYDQLAVVEPLSIGAQAVMRSGLTAGELLVVVGAGPIGVAITQLALAAGARVRVIDTAPHRRARMQNLGVEVLADTNDENADVVIDATGNPESMARAFLRARFGGRVVWVGIVQGAVPVDDPLFHHRELTLYASRNSAGHFPRIIQIIEDGVIDTSLWITQRIVLDEVPARFHEITKHQGLKAVIEVA
;
A
#
# COMPACT_ATOMS: atom_id res chain seq x y z
N MET A 1 -22.63 8.08 13.99
CA MET A 1 -21.62 8.28 12.95
C MET A 1 -21.99 7.58 11.68
N LYS A 2 -21.64 8.17 10.53
CA LYS A 2 -21.80 7.51 9.23
C LYS A 2 -20.68 6.50 8.97
N GLN A 3 -21.02 5.44 8.25
CA GLN A 3 -20.07 4.43 7.79
C GLN A 3 -20.55 3.80 6.47
N ILE A 4 -19.61 3.28 5.67
CA ILE A 4 -19.90 2.56 4.44
C ILE A 4 -19.62 1.08 4.67
N VAL A 5 -20.65 0.26 4.50
CA VAL A 5 -20.55 -1.20 4.68
C VAL A 5 -20.63 -1.88 3.33
N LEU A 6 -19.66 -2.71 3.01
CA LEU A 6 -19.73 -3.66 1.92
C LEU A 6 -20.46 -4.92 2.43
N GLU A 7 -21.77 -5.01 2.19
CA GLU A 7 -22.61 -6.10 2.69
C GLU A 7 -22.35 -7.43 1.98
N ARG A 8 -22.10 -7.36 0.68
CA ARG A 8 -21.78 -8.47 -0.22
C ARG A 8 -21.09 -7.92 -1.46
N PRO A 9 -20.49 -8.76 -2.31
CA PRO A 9 -19.91 -8.28 -3.56
C PRO A 9 -20.83 -7.36 -4.35
N GLY A 10 -20.33 -6.16 -4.70
CA GLY A 10 -21.04 -5.14 -5.46
C GLY A 10 -22.07 -4.32 -4.67
N SER A 11 -22.29 -4.55 -3.37
CA SER A 11 -23.30 -3.88 -2.57
C SER A 11 -22.69 -3.07 -1.44
N LEU A 12 -22.45 -1.78 -1.68
CA LEU A 12 -22.05 -0.80 -0.68
C LEU A 12 -23.27 -0.02 -0.20
N VAL A 13 -23.42 0.13 1.10
CA VAL A 13 -24.50 0.88 1.73
C VAL A 13 -23.97 1.88 2.76
N VAL A 14 -24.62 3.06 2.81
CA VAL A 14 -24.44 3.99 3.94
C VAL A 14 -25.24 3.45 5.12
N SER A 15 -24.65 3.37 6.27
CA SER A 15 -25.32 3.05 7.52
C SER A 15 -24.91 4.01 8.64
N GLU A 16 -25.74 4.12 9.65
CA GLU A 16 -25.44 4.87 10.87
C GLU A 16 -25.15 3.91 12.01
N ALA A 17 -24.19 4.28 12.84
CA ALA A 17 -23.81 3.54 14.04
C ALA A 17 -23.42 4.53 15.16
N ASP A 18 -23.40 4.04 16.39
CA ASP A 18 -22.85 4.81 17.50
C ASP A 18 -21.35 5.04 17.30
N VAL A 19 -20.83 6.17 17.83
CA VAL A 19 -19.38 6.41 17.84
C VAL A 19 -18.74 5.36 18.78
N PRO A 20 -17.75 4.58 18.30
CA PRO A 20 -17.15 3.53 19.10
C PRO A 20 -16.38 4.11 20.29
N SER A 21 -16.40 3.41 21.41
CA SER A 21 -15.53 3.71 22.54
C SER A 21 -14.20 2.99 22.38
N PRO A 22 -13.05 3.72 22.39
CA PRO A 22 -11.75 3.08 22.30
C PRO A 22 -11.46 2.28 23.57
N GLY A 23 -10.74 1.16 23.41
CA GLY A 23 -10.20 0.37 24.49
C GLY A 23 -9.07 1.10 25.27
N PRO A 24 -8.54 0.48 26.33
CA PRO A 24 -7.55 1.11 27.22
C PRO A 24 -6.21 1.42 26.53
N HIS A 25 -5.90 0.75 25.43
CA HIS A 25 -4.67 0.92 24.63
C HIS A 25 -4.96 1.40 23.21
N GLU A 26 -6.10 2.04 22.98
CA GLU A 26 -6.53 2.53 21.69
C GLU A 26 -6.75 4.04 21.72
N ALA A 27 -6.47 4.70 20.61
CA ALA A 27 -6.94 6.05 20.31
C ALA A 27 -8.24 5.98 19.51
N LEU A 28 -9.15 6.93 19.74
CA LEU A 28 -10.27 7.19 18.83
C LEU A 28 -9.82 8.25 17.83
N LEU A 29 -9.91 7.90 16.56
CA LEU A 29 -9.51 8.75 15.45
C LEU A 29 -10.75 9.22 14.69
N ARG A 30 -10.79 10.52 14.33
CA ARG A 30 -11.69 11.07 13.32
C ARG A 30 -11.01 10.91 11.96
N VAL A 31 -11.63 10.16 11.07
CA VAL A 31 -11.09 9.93 9.71
C VAL A 31 -11.36 11.16 8.83
N HIS A 32 -10.33 11.64 8.15
CA HIS A 32 -10.44 12.73 7.18
C HIS A 32 -10.30 12.24 5.74
N ARG A 33 -9.38 11.30 5.50
CA ARG A 33 -9.13 10.72 4.16
C ARG A 33 -8.98 9.21 4.25
N VAL A 34 -9.54 8.53 3.26
CA VAL A 34 -9.31 7.10 3.04
C VAL A 34 -8.83 6.90 1.61
N GLY A 35 -7.59 6.46 1.43
CA GLY A 35 -7.09 6.03 0.13
C GLY A 35 -7.80 4.75 -0.32
N VAL A 36 -8.11 4.64 -1.60
CA VAL A 36 -8.71 3.44 -2.19
C VAL A 36 -7.63 2.58 -2.84
N CYS A 37 -7.54 1.34 -2.38
CA CYS A 37 -6.55 0.35 -2.79
C CYS A 37 -7.12 -0.65 -3.81
N GLY A 38 -6.24 -1.34 -4.55
CA GLY A 38 -6.60 -2.50 -5.35
C GLY A 38 -7.28 -3.61 -4.55
N THR A 39 -6.91 -3.77 -3.29
CA THR A 39 -7.54 -4.69 -2.33
C THR A 39 -9.03 -4.40 -2.14
N ASP A 40 -9.42 -3.12 -2.06
CA ASP A 40 -10.83 -2.71 -1.94
C ASP A 40 -11.61 -3.06 -3.21
N PHE A 41 -10.99 -2.90 -4.40
CA PHE A 41 -11.60 -3.32 -5.67
C PHE A 41 -11.80 -4.83 -5.75
N HIS A 42 -10.81 -5.61 -5.29
CA HIS A 42 -10.94 -7.06 -5.23
C HIS A 42 -12.04 -7.49 -4.26
N ALA A 43 -12.16 -6.84 -3.10
CA ALA A 43 -13.23 -7.08 -2.14
C ALA A 43 -14.60 -6.73 -2.73
N PHE A 44 -14.73 -5.55 -3.34
CA PHE A 44 -15.97 -5.12 -3.99
C PHE A 44 -16.45 -6.11 -5.06
N HIS A 45 -15.53 -6.72 -5.80
CA HIS A 45 -15.86 -7.70 -6.84
C HIS A 45 -15.92 -9.16 -6.35
N GLY A 46 -15.79 -9.42 -5.04
CA GLY A 46 -15.84 -10.79 -4.49
C GLY A 46 -14.60 -11.64 -4.78
N ARG A 47 -13.47 -11.00 -5.10
CA ARG A 47 -12.20 -11.67 -5.50
C ARG A 47 -11.09 -11.58 -4.46
N GLN A 48 -11.36 -11.04 -3.26
CA GLN A 48 -10.38 -10.98 -2.17
C GLN A 48 -10.49 -12.23 -1.29
N ALA A 49 -9.47 -13.10 -1.30
CA ALA A 49 -9.49 -14.40 -0.65
C ALA A 49 -9.66 -14.36 0.87
N PHE A 50 -9.20 -13.29 1.52
CA PHE A 50 -9.21 -13.16 2.99
C PHE A 50 -10.32 -12.25 3.51
N PHE A 51 -11.25 -11.86 2.65
CA PHE A 51 -12.30 -10.92 2.98
C PHE A 51 -13.60 -11.62 3.35
N THR A 52 -14.21 -11.17 4.44
CA THR A 52 -15.53 -11.66 4.89
C THR A 52 -16.54 -10.52 4.88
N TYR A 53 -17.77 -10.83 4.46
CA TYR A 53 -18.88 -9.88 4.40
C TYR A 53 -19.84 -10.11 5.59
N PRO A 54 -20.49 -9.05 6.15
CA PRO A 54 -20.30 -7.64 5.82
C PRO A 54 -18.98 -7.09 6.38
N ARG A 55 -18.44 -5.98 5.81
CA ARG A 55 -17.22 -5.34 6.26
C ARG A 55 -17.18 -3.84 5.91
N ILE A 56 -16.62 -3.03 6.80
CA ILE A 56 -16.20 -1.66 6.48
C ILE A 56 -14.80 -1.74 5.90
N MET A 57 -14.61 -1.30 4.66
CA MET A 57 -13.31 -1.28 3.96
C MET A 57 -12.44 -0.09 4.39
N GLY A 58 -11.26 0.04 3.78
CA GLY A 58 -10.35 1.18 3.89
C GLY A 58 -9.25 0.97 4.93
N HIS A 59 -8.01 1.01 4.44
CA HIS A 59 -6.80 0.78 5.23
C HIS A 59 -5.68 1.81 4.99
N GLU A 60 -5.86 2.76 4.06
CA GLU A 60 -4.95 3.86 3.79
C GLU A 60 -5.53 5.13 4.43
N LEU A 61 -5.23 5.39 5.70
CA LEU A 61 -5.98 6.36 6.50
C LEU A 61 -5.16 7.62 6.81
N ALA A 62 -5.83 8.77 6.73
CA ALA A 62 -5.39 10.00 7.36
C ALA A 62 -6.48 10.50 8.30
N ALA A 63 -6.11 10.80 9.54
CA ALA A 63 -7.05 11.06 10.61
C ALA A 63 -6.52 12.09 11.62
N GLU A 64 -7.41 12.51 12.53
CA GLU A 64 -7.12 13.32 13.70
C GLU A 64 -7.43 12.54 14.96
N ILE A 65 -6.57 12.61 15.96
CA ILE A 65 -6.81 11.99 17.27
C ILE A 65 -7.86 12.81 18.04
N VAL A 66 -9.02 12.21 18.35
CA VAL A 66 -10.08 12.88 19.13
C VAL A 66 -10.18 12.41 20.58
N LYS A 67 -9.64 11.22 20.86
CA LYS A 67 -9.51 10.69 22.22
C LYS A 67 -8.30 9.76 22.29
N VAL A 68 -7.49 9.91 23.32
CA VAL A 68 -6.30 9.08 23.55
C VAL A 68 -6.04 8.95 25.04
N PRO A 69 -5.71 7.76 25.58
CA PRO A 69 -5.29 7.61 26.96
C PRO A 69 -3.89 8.15 27.16
N ALA A 70 -3.46 8.28 28.43
CA ALA A 70 -2.06 8.56 28.74
C ALA A 70 -1.16 7.52 28.07
N ASN A 71 -0.10 8.00 27.39
CA ASN A 71 0.78 7.17 26.61
C ASN A 71 2.20 7.72 26.56
N ASP A 72 3.19 6.87 26.32
CA ASP A 72 4.61 7.19 26.17
C ASP A 72 5.02 7.56 24.74
N ARG A 73 4.11 7.47 23.77
CA ARG A 73 4.32 7.78 22.35
C ARG A 73 4.17 9.28 22.03
N GLY A 74 3.80 10.10 23.02
CA GLY A 74 3.58 11.52 22.84
C GLY A 74 2.39 11.87 21.93
N LEU A 75 1.42 10.95 21.82
CA LEU A 75 0.19 11.16 21.06
C LEU A 75 -0.78 12.03 21.87
N ASN A 76 -1.36 13.05 21.25
CA ASN A 76 -2.27 14.01 21.90
C ASN A 76 -3.55 14.21 21.06
N VAL A 77 -4.62 14.63 21.72
CA VAL A 77 -5.83 15.06 21.03
C VAL A 77 -5.50 16.25 20.12
N GLY A 78 -6.00 16.21 18.89
CA GLY A 78 -5.73 17.20 17.83
C GLY A 78 -4.52 16.85 16.95
N ASP A 79 -3.71 15.83 17.28
CA ASP A 79 -2.63 15.41 16.41
C ASP A 79 -3.18 14.81 15.10
N ARG A 80 -2.65 15.28 13.96
CA ARG A 80 -2.88 14.63 12.67
C ARG A 80 -2.03 13.36 12.58
N CYS A 81 -2.61 12.29 12.07
CA CYS A 81 -1.96 10.98 12.02
C CYS A 81 -2.36 10.14 10.81
N THR A 82 -1.56 9.12 10.56
CA THR A 82 -1.87 7.98 9.69
C THR A 82 -1.86 6.70 10.51
N VAL A 83 -2.37 5.61 9.94
CA VAL A 83 -2.51 4.32 10.63
C VAL A 83 -1.76 3.25 9.87
N GLU A 84 -0.93 2.47 10.56
CA GLU A 84 -0.39 1.22 10.04
C GLU A 84 -1.45 0.12 10.21
N PRO A 85 -2.06 -0.39 9.12
CA PRO A 85 -3.27 -1.21 9.21
C PRO A 85 -2.99 -2.68 9.53
N TYR A 86 -1.73 -3.07 9.72
CA TYR A 86 -1.26 -4.45 9.84
C TYR A 86 -1.16 -4.87 11.31
N LEU A 87 -2.31 -5.16 11.94
CA LEU A 87 -2.42 -5.49 13.36
C LEU A 87 -1.75 -6.84 13.64
N ASN A 88 -0.57 -6.81 14.25
CA ASN A 88 0.20 -7.99 14.61
C ASN A 88 -0.12 -8.47 16.03
N CYS A 89 0.06 -9.78 16.30
CA CYS A 89 -0.29 -10.37 17.60
C CYS A 89 0.75 -10.09 18.71
N GLY A 90 1.95 -9.65 18.39
CA GLY A 90 3.03 -9.36 19.32
C GLY A 90 3.74 -10.57 19.94
N GLN A 91 3.19 -11.80 19.83
CA GLN A 91 3.63 -12.97 20.59
C GLN A 91 4.13 -14.16 19.75
N CYS A 92 3.81 -14.24 18.46
CA CYS A 92 4.33 -15.29 17.58
C CYS A 92 5.83 -15.11 17.35
N ARG A 93 6.50 -16.14 16.80
CA ARG A 93 7.93 -16.08 16.60
C ARG A 93 8.39 -14.90 15.73
N PRO A 94 7.81 -14.62 14.55
CA PRO A 94 8.17 -13.44 13.78
C PRO A 94 8.01 -12.12 14.55
N CYS A 95 6.94 -11.96 15.34
CA CYS A 95 6.75 -10.76 16.16
C CYS A 95 7.85 -10.56 17.19
N ARG A 96 8.26 -11.64 17.91
CA ARG A 96 9.34 -11.58 18.88
C ARG A 96 10.71 -11.28 18.27
N GLU A 97 10.89 -11.64 16.98
CA GLU A 97 12.08 -11.36 16.18
C GLU A 97 12.03 -9.98 15.49
N GLY A 98 10.97 -9.17 15.70
CA GLY A 98 10.80 -7.84 15.09
C GLY A 98 10.28 -7.85 13.65
N HIS A 99 9.87 -9.00 13.16
CA HIS A 99 9.32 -9.17 11.80
C HIS A 99 7.79 -9.10 11.80
N TYR A 100 7.22 -7.97 12.24
CA TYR A 100 5.78 -7.80 12.46
C TYR A 100 4.93 -8.04 11.22
N ASN A 101 5.42 -7.67 10.04
CA ASN A 101 4.75 -7.93 8.76
C ASN A 101 4.61 -9.42 8.43
N ASN A 102 5.38 -10.28 9.06
CA ASN A 102 5.34 -11.74 8.94
C ASN A 102 4.55 -12.41 10.08
N CYS A 103 3.81 -11.65 10.88
CA CYS A 103 2.98 -12.19 11.95
C CYS A 103 2.10 -13.33 11.46
N GLU A 104 2.07 -14.45 12.21
CA GLU A 104 1.31 -15.66 11.86
C GLU A 104 -0.21 -15.41 11.97
N ASP A 105 -0.64 -14.50 12.86
CA ASP A 105 -2.03 -14.12 13.09
C ASP A 105 -2.25 -12.62 12.76
N ILE A 106 -1.75 -12.18 11.62
CA ILE A 106 -1.89 -10.78 11.21
C ILE A 106 -3.32 -10.47 10.80
N ARG A 107 -3.86 -9.38 11.33
CA ARG A 107 -5.16 -8.84 10.93
C ARG A 107 -4.98 -7.51 10.24
N VAL A 108 -5.57 -7.36 9.07
CA VAL A 108 -5.50 -6.11 8.30
C VAL A 108 -6.82 -5.36 8.46
N MET A 109 -6.75 -4.12 8.91
CA MET A 109 -7.92 -3.22 8.95
C MET A 109 -8.51 -3.07 7.55
N GLY A 110 -9.83 -3.05 7.44
CA GLY A 110 -10.51 -2.98 6.15
C GLY A 110 -10.53 -4.30 5.36
N VAL A 111 -9.93 -5.37 5.90
CA VAL A 111 -9.92 -6.72 5.30
C VAL A 111 -10.39 -7.76 6.32
N HIS A 112 -9.62 -7.99 7.37
CA HIS A 112 -9.94 -8.96 8.42
C HIS A 112 -10.77 -8.35 9.55
N THR A 113 -10.59 -7.05 9.80
CA THR A 113 -11.36 -6.24 10.75
C THR A 113 -11.93 -5.03 10.02
N ASP A 114 -12.88 -4.33 10.64
CA ASP A 114 -13.46 -3.12 10.06
C ASP A 114 -12.41 -2.02 9.89
N GLY A 115 -12.46 -1.38 8.73
CA GLY A 115 -11.54 -0.33 8.32
C GLY A 115 -12.06 1.09 8.55
N GLY A 116 -11.54 2.02 7.75
CA GLY A 116 -11.72 3.46 7.94
C GLY A 116 -12.73 4.14 7.04
N MET A 117 -13.52 3.43 6.22
CA MET A 117 -14.62 4.08 5.45
C MET A 117 -15.79 4.42 6.39
N ARG A 118 -15.49 5.22 7.44
CA ARG A 118 -16.39 5.71 8.47
C ARG A 118 -15.82 6.96 9.15
N GLU A 119 -16.66 7.72 9.85
CA GLU A 119 -16.24 8.97 10.48
C GLU A 119 -15.25 8.79 11.64
N PHE A 120 -15.41 7.71 12.43
CA PHE A 120 -14.55 7.45 13.60
C PHE A 120 -14.10 5.99 13.64
N VAL A 121 -12.84 5.76 14.03
CA VAL A 121 -12.26 4.43 14.16
C VAL A 121 -11.39 4.33 15.41
N PRO A 122 -11.55 3.28 16.25
CA PRO A 122 -10.60 2.98 17.30
C PRO A 122 -9.40 2.26 16.71
N VAL A 123 -8.19 2.65 17.14
CA VAL A 123 -6.93 2.09 16.62
C VAL A 123 -5.96 1.89 17.78
N PRO A 124 -5.28 0.72 17.89
CA PRO A 124 -4.22 0.51 18.87
C PRO A 124 -3.14 1.57 18.76
N LEU A 125 -2.66 2.07 19.90
CA LEU A 125 -1.69 3.17 19.95
C LEU A 125 -0.43 2.89 19.13
N ASP A 126 0.04 1.64 19.13
CA ASP A 126 1.26 1.23 18.42
C ASP A 126 1.15 1.34 16.89
N HIS A 127 -0.06 1.43 16.38
CA HIS A 127 -0.37 1.56 14.96
C HIS A 127 -0.68 3.00 14.51
N VAL A 128 -0.61 4.00 15.44
CA VAL A 128 -0.88 5.42 15.14
C VAL A 128 0.44 6.16 14.97
N TYR A 129 0.64 6.82 13.84
CA TYR A 129 1.84 7.61 13.52
C TYR A 129 1.46 9.04 13.18
N LYS A 130 1.92 9.99 13.99
CA LYS A 130 1.58 11.41 13.84
C LYS A 130 2.56 12.19 12.99
N SER A 131 2.09 13.26 12.37
CA SER A 131 2.89 14.33 11.78
C SER A 131 2.19 15.66 11.93
N SER A 132 2.92 16.68 12.39
CA SER A 132 2.43 18.06 12.45
C SER A 132 2.64 18.82 11.12
N ARG A 133 3.48 18.29 10.21
CA ARG A 133 3.88 18.95 8.96
C ARG A 133 3.08 18.46 7.75
N LEU A 134 2.68 17.19 7.72
CA LEU A 134 1.99 16.62 6.59
C LEU A 134 0.50 17.00 6.55
N SER A 135 -0.02 17.21 5.35
CA SER A 135 -1.46 17.33 5.10
C SER A 135 -2.14 15.94 5.23
N TYR A 136 -3.48 15.92 5.34
CA TYR A 136 -4.22 14.65 5.34
C TYR A 136 -4.04 13.87 4.03
N ASP A 137 -3.88 14.55 2.90
CA ASP A 137 -3.62 13.91 1.62
C ASP A 137 -2.27 13.18 1.62
N GLN A 138 -1.24 13.81 2.18
CA GLN A 138 0.08 13.20 2.32
C GLN A 138 0.08 12.04 3.31
N LEU A 139 -0.67 12.17 4.41
CA LEU A 139 -0.83 11.08 5.40
C LEU A 139 -1.55 9.87 4.82
N ALA A 140 -2.54 10.06 3.92
CA ALA A 140 -3.27 8.97 3.28
C ALA A 140 -2.41 8.15 2.29
N VAL A 141 -1.28 8.67 1.82
CA VAL A 141 -0.37 7.94 0.91
C VAL A 141 0.84 7.31 1.61
N VAL A 142 0.95 7.47 2.93
CA VAL A 142 2.04 6.86 3.71
C VAL A 142 1.98 5.33 3.64
N GLU A 143 0.78 4.75 3.73
CA GLU A 143 0.61 3.30 3.66
C GLU A 143 1.12 2.72 2.33
N PRO A 144 0.62 3.12 1.13
CA PRO A 144 1.11 2.55 -0.12
C PRO A 144 2.60 2.85 -0.39
N LEU A 145 3.12 3.97 0.09
CA LEU A 145 4.57 4.25 0.05
C LEU A 145 5.34 3.25 0.93
N SER A 146 4.81 2.86 2.08
CA SER A 146 5.44 1.90 2.98
C SER A 146 5.51 0.48 2.36
N ILE A 147 4.53 0.10 1.54
CA ILE A 147 4.58 -1.14 0.75
C ILE A 147 5.72 -1.09 -0.26
N GLY A 148 5.87 0.04 -0.96
CA GLY A 148 7.00 0.25 -1.88
C GLY A 148 8.35 0.20 -1.15
N ALA A 149 8.44 0.78 0.05
CA ALA A 149 9.65 0.76 0.87
C ALA A 149 10.03 -0.67 1.29
N GLN A 150 9.05 -1.49 1.67
CA GLN A 150 9.28 -2.89 1.99
C GLN A 150 9.84 -3.66 0.77
N ALA A 151 9.31 -3.42 -0.42
CA ALA A 151 9.79 -4.07 -1.64
C ALA A 151 11.24 -3.68 -1.98
N VAL A 152 11.56 -2.38 -1.90
CA VAL A 152 12.92 -1.87 -2.12
C VAL A 152 13.89 -2.43 -1.09
N MET A 153 13.55 -2.38 0.20
CA MET A 153 14.38 -2.95 1.28
C MET A 153 14.59 -4.45 1.08
N ARG A 154 13.52 -5.18 0.76
CA ARG A 154 13.56 -6.65 0.59
C ARG A 154 14.43 -7.08 -0.59
N SER A 155 14.54 -6.23 -1.63
CA SER A 155 15.37 -6.47 -2.80
C SER A 155 16.87 -6.33 -2.52
N GLY A 156 17.27 -5.68 -1.43
CA GLY A 156 18.67 -5.33 -1.16
C GLY A 156 19.24 -4.36 -2.19
N LEU A 157 18.41 -3.52 -2.83
CA LEU A 157 18.83 -2.54 -3.84
C LEU A 157 19.84 -1.55 -3.26
N THR A 158 20.91 -1.30 -4.03
CA THR A 158 21.96 -0.35 -3.68
C THR A 158 22.09 0.75 -4.73
N ALA A 159 22.74 1.86 -4.36
CA ALA A 159 22.98 2.97 -5.28
C ALA A 159 23.76 2.52 -6.52
N GLY A 160 23.39 3.02 -7.71
CA GLY A 160 24.01 2.71 -8.99
C GLY A 160 23.51 1.43 -9.66
N GLU A 161 22.83 0.52 -8.94
CA GLU A 161 22.23 -0.66 -9.55
C GLU A 161 21.07 -0.29 -10.50
N LEU A 162 20.84 -1.13 -11.51
CA LEU A 162 19.70 -1.02 -12.41
C LEU A 162 18.51 -1.79 -11.82
N LEU A 163 17.47 -1.04 -11.48
CA LEU A 163 16.17 -1.59 -11.09
C LEU A 163 15.19 -1.52 -12.28
N VAL A 164 14.57 -2.63 -12.60
CA VAL A 164 13.39 -2.67 -13.47
C VAL A 164 12.14 -2.86 -12.61
N VAL A 165 11.22 -1.89 -12.67
CA VAL A 165 9.91 -1.95 -12.04
C VAL A 165 8.88 -2.37 -13.08
N VAL A 166 8.16 -3.46 -12.83
CA VAL A 166 7.08 -3.93 -13.70
C VAL A 166 5.73 -3.58 -13.06
N GLY A 167 4.95 -2.75 -13.76
CA GLY A 167 3.70 -2.18 -13.28
C GLY A 167 3.87 -0.76 -12.73
N ALA A 168 3.19 0.21 -13.35
CA ALA A 168 3.19 1.63 -12.99
C ALA A 168 1.89 2.05 -12.26
N GLY A 169 1.32 1.15 -11.45
CA GLY A 169 0.29 1.45 -10.47
C GLY A 169 0.86 2.18 -9.24
N PRO A 170 0.03 2.43 -8.20
CA PRO A 170 0.50 3.14 -6.99
C PRO A 170 1.76 2.54 -6.37
N ILE A 171 1.83 1.22 -6.27
CA ILE A 171 3.01 0.53 -5.70
C ILE A 171 4.24 0.67 -6.60
N GLY A 172 4.08 0.57 -7.93
CA GLY A 172 5.18 0.80 -8.86
C GLY A 172 5.72 2.23 -8.82
N VAL A 173 4.84 3.23 -8.66
CA VAL A 173 5.23 4.63 -8.45
C VAL A 173 6.00 4.78 -7.13
N ALA A 174 5.51 4.19 -6.04
CA ALA A 174 6.18 4.20 -4.74
C ALA A 174 7.60 3.62 -4.84
N ILE A 175 7.74 2.43 -5.42
CA ILE A 175 9.02 1.75 -5.63
C ILE A 175 9.96 2.64 -6.45
N THR A 176 9.47 3.22 -7.55
CA THR A 176 10.27 4.08 -8.43
C THR A 176 10.81 5.31 -7.69
N GLN A 177 9.95 6.05 -6.98
CA GLN A 177 10.36 7.23 -6.23
C GLN A 177 11.38 6.90 -5.13
N LEU A 178 11.15 5.81 -4.39
CA LEU A 178 12.04 5.35 -3.33
C LEU A 178 13.39 4.87 -3.87
N ALA A 179 13.40 4.14 -4.99
CA ALA A 179 14.62 3.67 -5.62
C ALA A 179 15.46 4.83 -6.19
N LEU A 180 14.83 5.82 -6.82
CA LEU A 180 15.50 7.04 -7.27
C LEU A 180 16.13 7.79 -6.09
N ALA A 181 15.39 7.93 -4.98
CA ALA A 181 15.90 8.55 -3.76
C ALA A 181 17.06 7.77 -3.13
N ALA A 182 17.13 6.45 -3.34
CA ALA A 182 18.25 5.60 -2.94
C ALA A 182 19.44 5.64 -3.91
N GLY A 183 19.36 6.41 -4.99
CA GLY A 183 20.43 6.56 -5.99
C GLY A 183 20.52 5.41 -7.00
N ALA A 184 19.49 4.60 -7.16
CA ALA A 184 19.43 3.56 -8.18
C ALA A 184 19.07 4.14 -9.56
N ARG A 185 19.49 3.44 -10.61
CA ARG A 185 19.00 3.68 -11.97
C ARG A 185 17.70 2.92 -12.16
N VAL A 186 16.62 3.61 -12.55
CA VAL A 186 15.30 2.99 -12.63
C VAL A 186 14.77 2.99 -14.07
N ARG A 187 14.22 1.86 -14.46
CA ARG A 187 13.46 1.67 -15.69
C ARG A 187 12.10 1.07 -15.34
N VAL A 188 11.04 1.51 -16.03
CA VAL A 188 9.67 1.08 -15.72
C VAL A 188 9.04 0.41 -16.92
N ILE A 189 8.30 -0.67 -16.71
CA ILE A 189 7.54 -1.38 -17.73
C ILE A 189 6.05 -1.35 -17.33
N ASP A 190 5.20 -0.84 -18.24
CA ASP A 190 3.73 -0.94 -18.09
C ASP A 190 3.08 -0.97 -19.47
N THR A 191 2.09 -1.81 -19.67
CA THR A 191 1.35 -1.94 -20.93
C THR A 191 0.40 -0.76 -21.19
N ALA A 192 -0.07 -0.06 -20.15
CA ALA A 192 -1.04 1.01 -20.26
C ALA A 192 -0.38 2.37 -20.63
N PRO A 193 -0.74 3.00 -21.78
CA PRO A 193 -0.12 4.25 -22.22
C PRO A 193 -0.23 5.39 -21.20
N HIS A 194 -1.40 5.57 -20.56
CA HIS A 194 -1.61 6.64 -19.57
C HIS A 194 -0.73 6.48 -18.32
N ARG A 195 -0.41 5.23 -17.93
CA ARG A 195 0.50 4.96 -16.81
C ARG A 195 1.94 5.24 -17.19
N ARG A 196 2.35 4.86 -18.42
CA ARG A 196 3.68 5.18 -18.95
C ARG A 196 3.92 6.69 -19.00
N ALA A 197 2.95 7.46 -19.53
CA ALA A 197 3.05 8.92 -19.58
C ALA A 197 3.25 9.55 -18.19
N ARG A 198 2.59 9.02 -17.16
CA ARG A 198 2.78 9.47 -15.76
C ARG A 198 4.21 9.21 -15.28
N MET A 199 4.75 8.03 -15.54
CA MET A 199 6.10 7.66 -15.10
C MET A 199 7.18 8.47 -15.80
N GLN A 200 6.97 8.86 -17.06
CA GLN A 200 7.89 9.74 -17.80
C GLN A 200 8.09 11.09 -17.08
N ASN A 201 7.04 11.60 -16.40
CA ASN A 201 7.16 12.83 -15.61
C ASN A 201 8.07 12.69 -14.38
N LEU A 202 8.41 11.48 -13.96
CA LEU A 202 9.41 11.20 -12.93
C LEU A 202 10.84 11.13 -13.47
N GLY A 203 11.03 11.37 -14.79
CA GLY A 203 12.35 11.37 -15.43
C GLY A 203 12.96 9.98 -15.61
N VAL A 204 12.16 8.92 -15.56
CA VAL A 204 12.63 7.53 -15.77
C VAL A 204 12.34 7.06 -17.19
N GLU A 205 13.16 6.12 -17.67
CA GLU A 205 12.89 5.42 -18.92
C GLU A 205 11.69 4.47 -18.74
N VAL A 206 10.75 4.54 -19.69
CA VAL A 206 9.50 3.78 -19.61
C VAL A 206 9.25 3.02 -20.90
N LEU A 207 9.03 1.72 -20.78
CA LEU A 207 8.82 0.80 -21.90
C LEU A 207 7.41 0.17 -21.83
N ALA A 208 6.89 -0.22 -22.99
CA ALA A 208 5.61 -0.92 -23.07
C ALA A 208 5.75 -2.39 -22.63
N ASP A 209 6.77 -3.04 -23.10
CA ASP A 209 7.16 -4.40 -22.76
C ASP A 209 8.59 -4.67 -23.24
N THR A 210 9.30 -5.52 -22.54
CA THR A 210 10.63 -6.03 -22.92
C THR A 210 10.93 -7.30 -22.13
N ASN A 211 11.79 -8.16 -22.67
CA ASN A 211 12.20 -9.42 -22.04
C ASN A 211 13.69 -9.47 -21.68
N ASP A 212 14.49 -8.50 -22.13
CA ASP A 212 15.94 -8.51 -21.90
C ASP A 212 16.40 -7.13 -21.40
N GLU A 213 16.39 -6.97 -20.10
CA GLU A 213 16.80 -5.72 -19.44
C GLU A 213 18.14 -5.84 -18.72
N ASN A 214 18.62 -7.05 -18.49
CA ASN A 214 19.88 -7.31 -17.77
C ASN A 214 19.97 -6.52 -16.44
N ALA A 215 18.84 -6.45 -15.71
CA ALA A 215 18.69 -5.68 -14.49
C ALA A 215 19.32 -6.36 -13.28
N ASP A 216 19.93 -5.60 -12.38
CA ASP A 216 20.42 -6.08 -11.09
C ASP A 216 19.25 -6.56 -10.22
N VAL A 217 18.16 -5.81 -10.28
CA VAL A 217 16.92 -6.09 -9.55
C VAL A 217 15.72 -5.91 -10.47
N VAL A 218 14.76 -6.84 -10.38
CA VAL A 218 13.43 -6.72 -10.99
C VAL A 218 12.38 -6.76 -9.90
N ILE A 219 11.50 -5.75 -9.82
CA ILE A 219 10.37 -5.77 -8.88
C ILE A 219 9.07 -5.79 -9.68
N ASP A 220 8.30 -6.88 -9.56
CA ASP A 220 6.97 -6.98 -10.17
C ASP A 220 5.89 -6.55 -9.17
N ALA A 221 5.20 -5.45 -9.51
CA ALA A 221 4.10 -4.85 -8.76
C ALA A 221 2.75 -4.98 -9.50
N THR A 222 2.63 -5.93 -10.43
CA THR A 222 1.43 -6.07 -11.28
C THR A 222 0.35 -6.93 -10.65
N GLY A 223 0.72 -7.95 -9.88
CA GLY A 223 -0.22 -9.00 -9.44
C GLY A 223 -0.78 -9.83 -10.61
N ASN A 224 -0.09 -9.85 -11.75
CA ASN A 224 -0.44 -10.66 -12.91
C ASN A 224 0.51 -11.87 -12.99
N PRO A 225 0.00 -13.12 -12.97
CA PRO A 225 0.85 -14.31 -12.90
C PRO A 225 1.78 -14.47 -14.10
N GLU A 226 1.35 -14.06 -15.29
CA GLU A 226 2.19 -14.11 -16.51
C GLU A 226 3.33 -13.09 -16.43
N SER A 227 3.04 -11.86 -15.99
CA SER A 227 4.06 -10.82 -15.77
C SER A 227 5.09 -11.26 -14.74
N MET A 228 4.62 -11.81 -13.61
CA MET A 228 5.48 -12.31 -12.53
C MET A 228 6.39 -13.45 -13.00
N ALA A 229 5.88 -14.39 -13.80
CA ALA A 229 6.68 -15.45 -14.38
C ALA A 229 7.74 -14.91 -15.37
N ARG A 230 7.40 -13.86 -16.15
CA ARG A 230 8.33 -13.23 -17.11
C ARG A 230 9.37 -12.33 -16.42
N ALA A 231 9.21 -11.98 -15.16
CA ALA A 231 10.16 -11.11 -14.44
C ALA A 231 11.58 -11.71 -14.44
N PHE A 232 11.72 -13.03 -14.42
CA PHE A 232 13.02 -13.71 -14.45
C PHE A 232 13.82 -13.44 -15.74
N LEU A 233 13.15 -13.24 -16.88
CA LEU A 233 13.81 -12.93 -18.17
C LEU A 233 14.53 -11.59 -18.15
N ARG A 234 14.09 -10.66 -17.29
CA ARG A 234 14.61 -9.29 -17.21
C ARG A 234 15.80 -9.13 -16.28
N ALA A 235 16.01 -10.12 -15.38
CA ALA A 235 17.11 -10.09 -14.43
C ALA A 235 18.42 -10.57 -15.08
N ARG A 236 19.55 -9.93 -14.74
CA ARG A 236 20.89 -10.39 -15.14
C ARG A 236 21.25 -11.71 -14.43
N PHE A 237 22.36 -12.33 -14.83
CA PHE A 237 22.97 -13.43 -14.10
C PHE A 237 23.32 -12.99 -12.67
N GLY A 238 22.97 -13.80 -11.67
CA GLY A 238 23.10 -13.45 -10.24
C GLY A 238 22.13 -12.34 -9.79
N GLY A 239 21.11 -12.01 -10.59
CA GLY A 239 20.13 -10.96 -10.30
C GLY A 239 19.07 -11.38 -9.29
N ARG A 240 18.29 -10.39 -8.84
CA ARG A 240 17.24 -10.55 -7.83
C ARG A 240 15.89 -10.18 -8.40
N VAL A 241 14.88 -11.00 -8.12
CA VAL A 241 13.48 -10.77 -8.48
C VAL A 241 12.66 -10.63 -7.21
N VAL A 242 11.80 -9.62 -7.14
CA VAL A 242 10.87 -9.42 -6.01
C VAL A 242 9.43 -9.40 -6.51
N TRP A 243 8.60 -10.25 -5.96
CA TRP A 243 7.16 -10.22 -6.18
C TRP A 243 6.46 -9.48 -5.05
N VAL A 244 5.71 -8.43 -5.41
CA VAL A 244 4.94 -7.60 -4.48
C VAL A 244 3.44 -7.87 -4.61
N GLY A 245 2.97 -8.05 -5.83
CA GLY A 245 1.57 -8.38 -6.10
C GLY A 245 1.21 -9.80 -5.61
N ILE A 246 -0.03 -9.94 -5.12
CA ILE A 246 -0.57 -11.24 -4.70
C ILE A 246 -1.51 -11.74 -5.78
N VAL A 247 -1.35 -13.00 -6.20
CA VAL A 247 -2.25 -13.71 -7.11
C VAL A 247 -2.89 -14.90 -6.42
N GLN A 248 -4.10 -15.26 -6.85
CA GLN A 248 -4.72 -16.50 -6.44
C GLN A 248 -4.24 -17.62 -7.36
N GLY A 249 -3.64 -18.66 -6.79
CA GLY A 249 -3.11 -19.80 -7.52
C GLY A 249 -1.58 -19.79 -7.65
N ALA A 250 -1.06 -20.59 -8.58
CA ALA A 250 0.36 -20.77 -8.79
C ALA A 250 0.90 -19.77 -9.83
N VAL A 251 2.13 -19.32 -9.62
CA VAL A 251 2.94 -18.63 -10.62
C VAL A 251 4.04 -19.58 -11.05
N PRO A 252 4.13 -19.96 -12.34
CA PRO A 252 5.17 -20.88 -12.80
C PRO A 252 6.55 -20.22 -12.74
N VAL A 253 7.55 -21.01 -12.35
CA VAL A 253 8.97 -20.65 -12.42
C VAL A 253 9.63 -21.55 -13.46
N ASP A 254 10.28 -20.94 -14.45
CA ASP A 254 11.13 -21.66 -15.41
C ASP A 254 12.43 -22.05 -14.68
N ASP A 255 12.48 -23.27 -14.17
CA ASP A 255 13.60 -23.78 -13.38
C ASP A 255 14.92 -23.79 -14.15
N PRO A 256 15.02 -24.26 -15.41
CA PRO A 256 16.23 -24.13 -16.21
C PRO A 256 16.76 -22.70 -16.32
N LEU A 257 15.90 -21.72 -16.56
CA LEU A 257 16.28 -20.31 -16.62
C LEU A 257 16.75 -19.80 -15.24
N PHE A 258 15.97 -20.11 -14.19
CA PHE A 258 16.25 -19.70 -12.81
C PHE A 258 17.62 -20.20 -12.33
N HIS A 259 17.91 -21.50 -12.57
CA HIS A 259 19.18 -22.14 -12.25
C HIS A 259 20.35 -21.59 -13.11
N HIS A 260 20.15 -21.52 -14.42
CA HIS A 260 21.21 -21.07 -15.32
C HIS A 260 21.70 -19.65 -15.02
N ARG A 261 20.78 -18.79 -14.59
CA ARG A 261 21.12 -17.41 -14.22
C ARG A 261 21.46 -17.24 -12.73
N GLU A 262 21.39 -18.28 -11.91
CA GLU A 262 21.62 -18.25 -10.45
C GLU A 262 20.80 -17.11 -9.78
N LEU A 263 19.48 -17.06 -10.07
CA LEU A 263 18.61 -15.99 -9.63
C LEU A 263 18.18 -16.17 -8.17
N THR A 264 17.86 -15.06 -7.51
CA THR A 264 17.19 -15.05 -6.20
C THR A 264 15.79 -14.49 -6.33
N LEU A 265 14.79 -15.21 -5.79
CA LEU A 265 13.40 -14.75 -5.73
C LEU A 265 13.03 -14.39 -4.30
N TYR A 266 12.47 -13.19 -4.13
CA TYR A 266 11.92 -12.71 -2.86
C TYR A 266 10.42 -12.44 -2.97
N ALA A 267 9.68 -12.74 -1.92
CA ALA A 267 8.35 -12.20 -1.70
C ALA A 267 8.45 -10.92 -0.84
N SER A 268 7.69 -9.88 -1.19
CA SER A 268 7.51 -8.70 -0.36
C SER A 268 6.08 -8.66 0.15
N ARG A 269 5.90 -8.51 1.46
CA ARG A 269 4.58 -8.53 2.09
C ARG A 269 4.42 -7.37 3.06
N ASN A 270 3.31 -6.64 2.95
CA ASN A 270 2.88 -5.59 3.87
C ASN A 270 3.95 -4.52 4.12
N SER A 271 3.77 -3.71 5.17
CA SER A 271 4.79 -2.82 5.71
C SER A 271 5.53 -3.51 6.87
N ALA A 272 6.78 -3.16 7.06
CA ALA A 272 7.62 -3.65 8.16
C ALA A 272 8.09 -2.49 9.04
N GLY A 273 7.17 -1.70 9.59
CA GLY A 273 7.50 -0.54 10.44
C GLY A 273 8.13 0.63 9.68
N HIS A 274 7.84 0.77 8.38
CA HIS A 274 8.41 1.85 7.56
C HIS A 274 7.71 3.21 7.75
N PHE A 275 6.57 3.28 8.43
CA PHE A 275 5.77 4.50 8.58
C PHE A 275 6.55 5.71 9.07
N PRO A 276 7.35 5.63 10.15
CA PRO A 276 8.14 6.78 10.61
C PRO A 276 9.11 7.31 9.54
N ARG A 277 9.78 6.39 8.83
CA ARG A 277 10.71 6.76 7.77
C ARG A 277 9.99 7.39 6.57
N ILE A 278 8.85 6.85 6.17
CA ILE A 278 8.07 7.41 5.05
C ILE A 278 7.56 8.79 5.39
N ILE A 279 7.04 9.01 6.59
CA ILE A 279 6.64 10.33 7.07
C ILE A 279 7.83 11.30 6.95
N GLN A 280 8.99 10.94 7.47
CA GLN A 280 10.19 11.78 7.46
C GLN A 280 10.63 12.16 6.03
N ILE A 281 10.68 11.22 5.10
CA ILE A 281 11.12 11.51 3.71
C ILE A 281 10.12 12.34 2.92
N ILE A 282 8.81 12.27 3.26
CA ILE A 282 7.81 13.19 2.70
C ILE A 282 7.99 14.58 3.31
N GLU A 283 8.18 14.68 4.63
CA GLU A 283 8.43 15.95 5.34
C GLU A 283 9.67 16.68 4.85
N ASP A 284 10.70 15.93 4.46
CA ASP A 284 11.95 16.45 3.92
C ASP A 284 11.88 16.78 2.42
N GLY A 285 10.72 16.53 1.78
CA GLY A 285 10.52 16.79 0.36
C GLY A 285 11.30 15.86 -0.59
N VAL A 286 11.83 14.73 -0.09
CA VAL A 286 12.56 13.75 -0.89
C VAL A 286 11.64 13.03 -1.86
N ILE A 287 10.37 12.82 -1.47
CA ILE A 287 9.33 12.24 -2.30
C ILE A 287 8.25 13.28 -2.58
N ASP A 288 7.96 13.53 -3.85
CA ASP A 288 6.84 14.33 -4.29
C ASP A 288 5.54 13.51 -4.28
N THR A 289 4.62 13.92 -3.41
CA THR A 289 3.29 13.29 -3.30
C THR A 289 2.20 14.05 -4.07
N SER A 290 2.51 15.16 -4.74
CA SER A 290 1.54 15.99 -5.48
C SER A 290 0.85 15.24 -6.62
N LEU A 291 1.55 14.25 -7.21
CA LEU A 291 1.05 13.43 -8.31
C LEU A 291 0.13 12.28 -7.88
N TRP A 292 0.02 12.04 -6.57
CA TRP A 292 -0.62 10.83 -6.08
C TRP A 292 -2.14 10.85 -6.18
N ILE A 293 -2.79 11.88 -5.63
CA ILE A 293 -4.25 11.95 -5.55
C ILE A 293 -4.80 12.53 -6.84
N THR A 294 -5.46 11.69 -7.62
CA THR A 294 -5.97 12.03 -8.95
C THR A 294 -7.50 12.02 -9.03
N GLN A 295 -8.17 11.54 -7.98
CA GLN A 295 -9.62 11.53 -7.88
C GLN A 295 -10.04 11.70 -6.42
N ARG A 296 -11.17 12.41 -6.22
CA ARG A 296 -11.79 12.60 -4.90
C ARG A 296 -13.27 12.26 -4.99
N ILE A 297 -13.77 11.67 -3.91
CA ILE A 297 -15.18 11.35 -3.74
C ILE A 297 -15.54 11.54 -2.27
N VAL A 298 -16.69 12.11 -1.96
CA VAL A 298 -17.15 12.25 -0.58
C VAL A 298 -17.79 10.95 -0.08
N LEU A 299 -17.73 10.73 1.23
CA LEU A 299 -18.18 9.47 1.86
C LEU A 299 -19.58 9.05 1.42
N ASP A 300 -20.54 9.99 1.42
CA ASP A 300 -21.94 9.73 1.08
C ASP A 300 -22.15 9.29 -0.38
N GLU A 301 -21.24 9.64 -1.30
CA GLU A 301 -21.31 9.26 -2.72
C GLU A 301 -20.67 7.89 -3.02
N VAL A 302 -19.93 7.31 -2.05
CA VAL A 302 -19.20 6.05 -2.26
C VAL A 302 -20.08 4.93 -2.78
N PRO A 303 -21.27 4.64 -2.22
CA PRO A 303 -22.11 3.55 -2.72
C PRO A 303 -22.52 3.72 -4.20
N ALA A 304 -22.81 4.94 -4.61
CA ALA A 304 -23.23 5.23 -5.98
C ALA A 304 -22.06 5.25 -6.98
N ARG A 305 -20.87 5.71 -6.55
CA ARG A 305 -19.77 6.05 -7.44
C ARG A 305 -18.53 5.15 -7.31
N PHE A 306 -18.52 4.18 -6.39
CA PHE A 306 -17.34 3.31 -6.20
C PHE A 306 -16.94 2.57 -7.49
N HIS A 307 -17.91 2.17 -8.29
CA HIS A 307 -17.65 1.53 -9.59
C HIS A 307 -16.94 2.46 -10.60
N GLU A 308 -17.10 3.80 -10.48
CA GLU A 308 -16.38 4.77 -11.31
C GLU A 308 -14.89 4.79 -10.93
N ILE A 309 -14.59 4.71 -9.62
CA ILE A 309 -13.21 4.66 -9.11
C ILE A 309 -12.50 3.43 -9.67
N THR A 310 -13.17 2.29 -9.75
CA THR A 310 -12.57 1.04 -10.27
C THR A 310 -12.17 1.14 -11.74
N LYS A 311 -12.75 2.05 -12.50
CA LYS A 311 -12.47 2.30 -13.93
C LYS A 311 -11.54 3.49 -14.16
N HIS A 312 -11.21 4.23 -13.10
CA HIS A 312 -10.42 5.45 -13.20
C HIS A 312 -8.98 5.17 -13.65
N GLN A 313 -8.51 5.97 -14.61
CA GLN A 313 -7.14 5.87 -15.14
C GLN A 313 -6.12 6.68 -14.32
N GLY A 314 -6.53 7.26 -13.20
CA GLY A 314 -5.67 7.99 -12.27
C GLY A 314 -4.71 7.10 -11.48
N LEU A 315 -3.95 7.70 -10.57
CA LEU A 315 -3.03 6.96 -9.71
C LEU A 315 -3.72 6.49 -8.44
N LYS A 316 -4.28 7.42 -7.65
CA LYS A 316 -4.92 7.14 -6.37
C LYS A 316 -6.24 7.91 -6.27
N ALA A 317 -7.31 7.23 -5.92
CA ALA A 317 -8.53 7.84 -5.45
C ALA A 317 -8.52 7.97 -3.93
N VAL A 318 -9.12 9.05 -3.43
CA VAL A 318 -9.28 9.32 -1.99
C VAL A 318 -10.76 9.60 -1.70
N ILE A 319 -11.27 8.99 -0.64
CA ILE A 319 -12.56 9.29 -0.05
C ILE A 319 -12.37 10.38 1.00
N GLU A 320 -13.10 11.49 0.85
CA GLU A 320 -13.18 12.57 1.82
C GLU A 320 -14.30 12.24 2.82
N VAL A 321 -13.93 12.12 4.10
CA VAL A 321 -14.84 11.70 5.16
C VAL A 321 -15.28 12.91 5.99
N ALA A 322 -14.34 13.78 6.36
CA ALA A 322 -14.57 15.02 7.12
C ALA A 322 -13.70 16.16 6.60
#